data_c0ef657d279af6502fb4b23828e74495
#
_entry.id   c0ef657d279af6502fb4b23828e74495
#
_cell.length_a   1.000
_cell.length_b   1.000
_cell.length_c   1.000
_cell.angle_alpha   90.00
_cell.angle_beta   90.00
_cell.angle_gamma   90.00
#
_symmetry.space_group_name_H-M   'P 1'
#
loop_
_entity.id
_entity.type
_entity.pdbx_description
1 polymer ?
#
loop_
_entity_poly.entity_id
_entity_poly.type
_entity_poly.pdbx_seq_one_letter_code
_entity_poly.pdbx_strand_id
1 'polypeptide(L)'
;MARKRNIQYSIRNTSNVYAVILVGGIGKRLQPLSKPSRPKPFLSVTKDRKTIFAKTITRIRKLIPMENIIVVANKRQANLVKKSTPRILKGNLLLEKASKNTAPAIALASLELKKRSGDAVVVVLPADHYIGNERVYLDTLKKGIDFIGGNPRALVTIGLEPRFPATGYGYIRIRRRAGKGDVHQVERFVEKPDIETAKKFIEDGSYLWNTGTFIFRAATFLGAIRRLAKGIYEPLKDIRKIEEKYDTLPNISVDYAIMEKAYEIYCVKGSYKWEDIGSFDSLKKVLKTEGRRFVEKDGKVIKII
;
A
#
# COMPACT_ATOMS: atom_id res chain seq x y z
N MET A 1 -27.86 9.89 23.51
CA MET A 1 -26.45 10.06 23.06
C MET A 1 -25.72 8.72 23.20
N ALA A 2 -25.50 7.98 22.10
CA ALA A 2 -24.82 6.69 22.14
C ALA A 2 -23.31 6.91 22.27
N ARG A 3 -22.71 6.46 23.39
CA ARG A 3 -21.25 6.43 23.57
C ARG A 3 -20.64 5.58 22.46
N LYS A 4 -19.88 6.21 21.56
CA LYS A 4 -18.99 5.51 20.62
C LYS A 4 -18.00 4.69 21.44
N ARG A 5 -18.20 3.37 21.52
CA ARG A 5 -17.18 2.46 22.07
C ARG A 5 -15.93 2.60 21.21
N ASN A 6 -14.87 3.14 21.78
CA ASN A 6 -13.54 3.06 21.20
C ASN A 6 -13.13 1.56 21.19
N ILE A 7 -13.30 0.91 20.06
CA ILE A 7 -12.78 -0.46 19.87
C ILE A 7 -11.28 -0.31 19.70
N GLN A 8 -10.57 -0.66 20.75
CA GLN A 8 -9.12 -0.72 20.74
C GLN A 8 -8.70 -1.98 19.98
N TYR A 9 -8.13 -1.80 18.79
CA TYR A 9 -7.54 -2.88 18.00
C TYR A 9 -6.26 -3.33 18.72
N SER A 10 -6.30 -4.40 19.53
CA SER A 10 -5.10 -4.96 20.11
C SER A 10 -4.55 -6.08 19.21
N ILE A 11 -3.41 -5.86 18.60
CA ILE A 11 -2.57 -6.93 18.07
C ILE A 11 -1.84 -7.54 19.26
N ARG A 12 -1.82 -8.88 19.39
CA ARG A 12 -0.95 -9.54 20.37
C ARG A 12 0.50 -9.20 20.01
N ASN A 13 1.16 -8.38 20.83
CA ASN A 13 2.54 -7.93 20.64
C ASN A 13 2.76 -6.96 19.45
N THR A 14 2.22 -5.72 19.56
CA THR A 14 2.40 -4.64 18.55
C THR A 14 3.82 -4.07 18.51
N SER A 15 4.68 -4.40 19.47
CA SER A 15 6.00 -3.75 19.62
C SER A 15 6.92 -3.92 18.39
N ASN A 16 6.71 -4.96 17.60
CA ASN A 16 7.54 -5.24 16.42
C ASN A 16 6.75 -5.27 15.09
N VAL A 17 5.62 -4.55 15.01
CA VAL A 17 4.82 -4.37 13.79
C VAL A 17 4.95 -2.93 13.30
N TYR A 18 5.36 -2.75 12.06
CA TYR A 18 5.59 -1.43 11.45
C TYR A 18 4.71 -1.24 10.22
N ALA A 19 4.19 -0.04 10.04
CA ALA A 19 3.56 0.36 8.77
C ALA A 19 4.59 1.12 7.92
N VAL A 20 4.72 0.74 6.66
CA VAL A 20 5.53 1.43 5.65
C VAL A 20 4.59 2.04 4.63
N ILE A 21 4.44 3.36 4.65
CA ILE A 21 3.55 4.08 3.74
C ILE A 21 4.36 4.63 2.58
N LEU A 22 4.05 4.17 1.37
CA LEU A 22 4.73 4.58 0.15
C LEU A 22 4.07 5.83 -0.42
N VAL A 23 4.75 6.96 -0.33
CA VAL A 23 4.31 8.22 -0.92
C VAL A 23 5.01 8.36 -2.27
N GLY A 24 4.37 7.84 -3.31
CA GLY A 24 4.89 7.85 -4.68
C GLY A 24 3.90 8.45 -5.66
N GLY A 25 4.35 8.67 -6.90
CA GLY A 25 3.51 9.05 -8.02
C GLY A 25 2.93 10.47 -7.97
N ILE A 26 2.95 11.15 -9.11
CA ILE A 26 2.33 12.48 -9.25
C ILE A 26 0.83 12.36 -9.49
N GLY A 27 0.39 11.22 -10.04
CA GLY A 27 -1.00 11.04 -10.47
C GLY A 27 -1.29 11.75 -11.80
N LYS A 28 -0.40 11.60 -12.79
CA LYS A 28 -0.49 12.30 -14.10
C LYS A 28 -1.88 12.25 -14.74
N ARG A 29 -2.59 11.12 -14.63
CA ARG A 29 -3.94 10.93 -15.17
C ARG A 29 -5.02 11.78 -14.49
N LEU A 30 -4.73 12.39 -13.34
CA LEU A 30 -5.63 13.29 -12.62
C LEU A 30 -5.28 14.78 -12.85
N GLN A 31 -4.37 15.10 -13.75
CA GLN A 31 -4.13 16.49 -14.12
C GLN A 31 -5.41 17.12 -14.74
N PRO A 32 -5.70 18.39 -14.40
CA PRO A 32 -4.90 19.36 -13.66
C PRO A 32 -5.11 19.36 -12.13
N LEU A 33 -5.86 18.41 -11.56
CA LEU A 33 -6.09 18.33 -10.10
C LEU A 33 -4.81 17.99 -9.35
N SER A 34 -4.09 16.96 -9.84
CA SER A 34 -2.75 16.64 -9.37
C SER A 34 -1.70 17.42 -10.14
N LYS A 35 -0.62 17.80 -9.49
CA LYS A 35 0.56 18.47 -10.05
C LYS A 35 1.79 18.16 -9.20
N PRO A 36 3.03 18.40 -9.68
CA PRO A 36 4.24 18.12 -8.90
C PRO A 36 4.26 18.76 -7.50
N SER A 37 3.68 19.97 -7.36
CA SER A 37 3.53 20.67 -6.06
C SER A 37 2.37 20.12 -5.20
N ARG A 38 1.47 19.32 -5.75
CA ARG A 38 0.35 18.66 -5.06
C ARG A 38 0.04 17.32 -5.72
N PRO A 39 0.88 16.29 -5.50
CA PRO A 39 0.67 14.96 -6.05
C PRO A 39 -0.60 14.28 -5.49
N LYS A 40 -1.06 13.21 -6.15
CA LYS A 40 -2.29 12.47 -5.83
C LYS A 40 -2.50 12.18 -4.32
N PRO A 41 -1.50 11.71 -3.53
CA PRO A 41 -1.69 11.45 -2.10
C PRO A 41 -2.14 12.68 -1.31
N PHE A 42 -1.85 13.87 -1.79
CA PHE A 42 -2.18 15.14 -1.13
C PHE A 42 -3.44 15.82 -1.68
N LEU A 43 -4.23 15.10 -2.49
CA LEU A 43 -5.58 15.53 -2.85
C LEU A 43 -6.56 15.28 -1.69
N SER A 44 -7.53 16.19 -1.53
CA SER A 44 -8.62 16.06 -0.56
C SER A 44 -9.90 15.64 -1.27
N VAL A 45 -10.26 14.38 -1.12
CA VAL A 45 -11.43 13.78 -1.82
C VAL A 45 -12.57 13.41 -0.86
N THR A 46 -12.34 13.42 0.44
CA THR A 46 -13.32 13.05 1.47
C THR A 46 -14.01 14.27 2.08
N LYS A 47 -15.17 14.07 2.73
CA LYS A 47 -15.98 15.14 3.35
C LYS A 47 -15.21 15.96 4.39
N ASP A 48 -14.33 15.32 5.16
CA ASP A 48 -13.55 15.96 6.22
C ASP A 48 -12.37 16.79 5.70
N ARG A 49 -12.26 16.95 4.38
CA ARG A 49 -11.23 17.73 3.67
C ARG A 49 -9.79 17.33 3.99
N LYS A 50 -9.56 16.18 4.61
CA LYS A 50 -8.22 15.64 4.81
C LYS A 50 -7.67 15.07 3.50
N THR A 51 -6.35 15.16 3.31
CA THR A 51 -5.70 14.53 2.18
C THR A 51 -5.80 13.00 2.27
N ILE A 52 -5.72 12.30 1.14
CA ILE A 52 -5.75 10.82 1.10
C ILE A 52 -4.63 10.27 1.99
N PHE A 53 -3.43 10.85 1.92
CA PHE A 53 -2.30 10.50 2.78
C PHE A 53 -2.62 10.68 4.27
N ALA A 54 -3.16 11.84 4.67
CA ALA A 54 -3.54 12.08 6.08
C ALA A 54 -4.61 11.09 6.57
N LYS A 55 -5.53 10.69 5.69
CA LYS A 55 -6.52 9.63 5.99
C LYS A 55 -5.85 8.27 6.19
N THR A 56 -4.86 7.94 5.38
CA THR A 56 -4.08 6.70 5.52
C THR A 56 -3.35 6.65 6.86
N ILE A 57 -2.65 7.72 7.25
CA ILE A 57 -2.03 7.85 8.57
C ILE A 57 -3.06 7.74 9.70
N THR A 58 -4.15 8.52 9.63
CA THR A 58 -5.19 8.53 10.67
C THR A 58 -5.82 7.15 10.85
N ARG A 59 -5.97 6.39 9.79
CA ARG A 59 -6.53 5.04 9.78
C ARG A 59 -5.57 4.04 10.40
N ILE A 60 -4.34 3.97 9.89
CA ILE A 60 -3.40 2.92 10.32
C ILE A 60 -2.92 3.10 11.76
N ARG A 61 -2.85 4.35 12.28
CA ARG A 61 -2.50 4.62 13.68
C ARG A 61 -3.50 4.05 14.70
N LYS A 62 -4.66 3.56 14.28
CA LYS A 62 -5.59 2.83 15.14
C LYS A 62 -5.18 1.38 15.37
N LEU A 63 -4.30 0.86 14.53
CA LEU A 63 -3.79 -0.51 14.56
C LEU A 63 -2.30 -0.55 14.93
N ILE A 64 -1.51 0.38 14.41
CA ILE A 64 -0.06 0.46 14.58
C ILE A 64 0.28 1.83 15.19
N PRO A 65 1.04 1.90 16.30
CA PRO A 65 1.36 3.16 16.95
C PRO A 65 2.20 4.08 16.05
N MET A 66 2.14 5.39 16.30
CA MET A 66 2.72 6.41 15.42
C MET A 66 4.23 6.29 15.28
N GLU A 67 4.90 5.87 16.33
CA GLU A 67 6.35 5.61 16.37
C GLU A 67 6.78 4.48 15.45
N ASN A 68 5.87 3.56 15.12
CA ASN A 68 6.09 2.44 14.20
C ASN A 68 5.57 2.72 12.79
N ILE A 69 5.20 3.96 12.45
CA ILE A 69 4.80 4.35 11.10
C ILE A 69 5.99 4.98 10.39
N ILE A 70 6.47 4.32 9.34
CA ILE A 70 7.51 4.82 8.44
C ILE A 70 6.86 5.34 7.17
N VAL A 71 7.33 6.44 6.65
CA VAL A 71 6.92 7.00 5.37
C VAL A 71 8.13 7.02 4.44
N VAL A 72 7.97 6.42 3.27
CA VAL A 72 8.97 6.50 2.18
C VAL A 72 8.48 7.50 1.16
N ALA A 73 9.28 8.52 0.87
CA ALA A 73 8.95 9.61 -0.05
C ALA A 73 10.21 10.14 -0.74
N ASN A 74 10.05 10.80 -1.89
CA ASN A 74 11.16 11.55 -2.49
C ASN A 74 11.34 12.94 -1.82
N LYS A 75 12.49 13.59 -2.08
CA LYS A 75 12.82 14.90 -1.50
C LYS A 75 11.75 15.97 -1.76
N ARG A 76 11.11 15.95 -2.96
CA ARG A 76 10.06 16.93 -3.33
C ARG A 76 8.80 16.78 -2.49
N GLN A 77 8.49 15.57 -2.05
CA GLN A 77 7.28 15.27 -1.26
C GLN A 77 7.51 15.40 0.25
N ALA A 78 8.75 15.46 0.71
CA ALA A 78 9.10 15.50 2.13
C ALA A 78 8.38 16.63 2.90
N ASN A 79 8.34 17.85 2.34
CA ASN A 79 7.65 18.97 2.96
C ASN A 79 6.13 18.78 3.03
N LEU A 80 5.53 18.14 2.02
CA LEU A 80 4.09 17.83 2.02
C LEU A 80 3.76 16.76 3.07
N VAL A 81 4.61 15.75 3.22
CA VAL A 81 4.50 14.74 4.27
C VAL A 81 4.54 15.41 5.65
N LYS A 82 5.56 16.23 5.92
CA LYS A 82 5.71 16.96 7.20
C LYS A 82 4.51 17.85 7.50
N LYS A 83 4.02 18.61 6.52
CA LYS A 83 2.81 19.46 6.66
C LYS A 83 1.55 18.63 6.96
N SER A 84 1.38 17.50 6.28
CA SER A 84 0.21 16.62 6.45
C SER A 84 0.27 15.79 7.73
N THR A 85 1.46 15.55 8.27
CA THR A 85 1.69 14.73 9.45
C THR A 85 2.81 15.32 10.30
N PRO A 86 2.54 16.42 11.04
CA PRO A 86 3.57 17.10 11.84
C PRO A 86 4.18 16.23 12.95
N ARG A 87 3.46 15.17 13.36
CA ARG A 87 3.90 14.23 14.41
C ARG A 87 4.76 13.08 13.91
N ILE A 88 5.09 13.02 12.60
CA ILE A 88 6.00 11.99 12.13
C ILE A 88 7.39 12.20 12.72
N LEU A 89 7.96 11.14 13.30
CA LEU A 89 9.29 11.22 13.89
C LEU A 89 10.33 11.47 12.79
N LYS A 90 11.35 12.26 13.08
CA LYS A 90 12.42 12.62 12.12
C LYS A 90 13.04 11.38 11.45
N GLY A 91 13.29 10.32 12.23
CA GLY A 91 13.85 9.07 11.72
C GLY A 91 12.85 8.17 10.96
N ASN A 92 11.55 8.50 10.95
CA ASN A 92 10.50 7.70 10.29
C ASN A 92 10.12 8.23 8.91
N LEU A 93 10.74 9.31 8.44
CA LEU A 93 10.64 9.77 7.07
C LEU A 93 11.91 9.37 6.32
N LEU A 94 11.81 8.28 5.55
CA LEU A 94 12.89 7.81 4.68
C LEU A 94 12.77 8.51 3.32
N LEU A 95 13.88 9.10 2.87
CA LEU A 95 13.91 9.84 1.62
C LEU A 95 14.62 9.02 0.53
N GLU A 96 13.88 8.73 -0.53
CA GLU A 96 14.48 8.20 -1.75
C GLU A 96 15.24 9.32 -2.49
N LYS A 97 16.46 9.00 -2.95
CA LYS A 97 17.22 9.92 -3.81
C LYS A 97 16.54 10.13 -5.16
N ALA A 98 15.99 9.06 -5.73
CA ALA A 98 15.22 9.04 -6.96
C ALA A 98 14.00 8.13 -6.83
N SER A 99 12.92 8.41 -7.55
CA SER A 99 11.76 7.51 -7.58
C SER A 99 12.05 6.28 -8.46
N LYS A 100 12.21 5.12 -7.85
CA LYS A 100 12.58 3.84 -8.49
C LYS A 100 11.46 2.79 -8.39
N ASN A 101 10.20 3.24 -8.22
CA ASN A 101 9.04 2.38 -8.04
C ASN A 101 9.04 1.65 -6.68
N THR A 102 8.11 0.69 -6.48
CA THR A 102 7.80 0.17 -5.13
C THR A 102 8.82 -0.83 -4.60
N ALA A 103 9.47 -1.65 -5.44
CA ALA A 103 10.40 -2.67 -4.93
C ALA A 103 11.64 -2.06 -4.24
N PRO A 104 12.36 -1.08 -4.80
CA PRO A 104 13.46 -0.41 -4.11
C PRO A 104 13.02 0.34 -2.87
N ALA A 105 11.87 1.02 -2.89
CA ALA A 105 11.33 1.75 -1.75
C ALA A 105 11.03 0.83 -0.55
N ILE A 106 10.41 -0.33 -0.82
CA ILE A 106 10.12 -1.34 0.21
C ILE A 106 11.41 -1.98 0.72
N ALA A 107 12.37 -2.25 -0.17
CA ALA A 107 13.67 -2.82 0.22
C ALA A 107 14.44 -1.86 1.15
N LEU A 108 14.47 -0.57 0.82
CA LEU A 108 15.06 0.48 1.66
C LEU A 108 14.43 0.49 3.06
N ALA A 109 13.09 0.52 3.14
CA ALA A 109 12.38 0.51 4.42
C ALA A 109 12.62 -0.79 5.20
N SER A 110 12.66 -1.94 4.53
CA SER A 110 12.91 -3.23 5.16
C SER A 110 14.33 -3.35 5.71
N LEU A 111 15.34 -2.79 5.04
CA LEU A 111 16.72 -2.71 5.55
C LEU A 111 16.81 -1.84 6.79
N GLU A 112 16.17 -0.68 6.76
CA GLU A 112 16.14 0.22 7.92
C GLU A 112 15.44 -0.44 9.11
N LEU A 113 14.32 -1.12 8.89
CA LEU A 113 13.59 -1.83 9.95
C LEU A 113 14.37 -3.02 10.49
N LYS A 114 15.06 -3.77 9.64
CA LYS A 114 15.96 -4.85 10.08
C LYS A 114 17.06 -4.34 11.00
N LYS A 115 17.61 -3.16 10.71
CA LYS A 115 18.62 -2.51 11.55
C LYS A 115 18.05 -2.05 12.90
N ARG A 116 16.84 -1.46 12.92
CA ARG A 116 16.23 -0.89 14.14
C ARG A 116 15.62 -1.94 15.06
N SER A 117 15.01 -2.96 14.50
CA SER A 117 14.08 -3.85 15.21
C SER A 117 14.29 -5.33 14.88
N GLY A 118 15.39 -5.70 14.22
CA GLY A 118 15.65 -7.07 13.82
C GLY A 118 14.65 -7.57 12.77
N ASP A 119 13.84 -8.58 13.10
CA ASP A 119 12.88 -9.19 12.16
C ASP A 119 11.45 -8.65 12.40
N ALA A 120 11.25 -7.39 12.05
CA ALA A 120 9.97 -6.72 12.15
C ALA A 120 8.94 -7.26 11.16
N VAL A 121 7.66 -7.28 11.56
CA VAL A 121 6.52 -7.44 10.66
C VAL A 121 6.24 -6.09 9.99
N VAL A 122 6.25 -6.09 8.68
CA VAL A 122 6.10 -4.89 7.84
C VAL A 122 4.74 -4.93 7.15
N VAL A 123 3.95 -3.88 7.32
CA VAL A 123 2.69 -3.64 6.61
C VAL A 123 2.91 -2.52 5.61
N VAL A 124 3.04 -2.84 4.33
CA VAL A 124 3.25 -1.87 3.25
C VAL A 124 1.91 -1.35 2.75
N LEU A 125 1.76 -0.04 2.70
CA LEU A 125 0.52 0.63 2.34
C LEU A 125 0.77 1.70 1.27
N PRO A 126 0.00 1.73 0.16
CA PRO A 126 -0.07 2.90 -0.70
C PRO A 126 -0.64 4.12 0.04
N ALA A 127 -0.03 5.30 -0.18
CA ALA A 127 -0.45 6.55 0.45
C ALA A 127 -1.71 7.17 -0.15
N ASP A 128 -2.17 6.67 -1.29
CA ASP A 128 -3.07 7.36 -2.22
C ASP A 128 -4.34 6.58 -2.57
N HIS A 129 -4.69 5.56 -1.77
CA HIS A 129 -5.90 4.78 -1.95
C HIS A 129 -7.05 5.27 -1.06
N TYR A 130 -8.25 5.26 -1.62
CA TYR A 130 -9.48 5.46 -0.87
C TYR A 130 -9.94 4.16 -0.22
N ILE A 131 -10.32 4.24 1.06
CA ILE A 131 -10.87 3.12 1.84
C ILE A 131 -12.19 3.60 2.47
N GLY A 132 -13.29 2.93 2.14
CA GLY A 132 -14.63 3.33 2.61
C GLY A 132 -15.03 2.73 3.95
N ASN A 133 -14.84 1.45 4.18
CA ASN A 133 -15.14 0.77 5.44
C ASN A 133 -13.86 0.52 6.24
N GLU A 134 -13.50 1.49 7.07
CA GLU A 134 -12.24 1.48 7.82
C GLU A 134 -12.13 0.31 8.80
N ARG A 135 -13.21 -0.07 9.48
CA ARG A 135 -13.20 -1.17 10.43
C ARG A 135 -12.84 -2.48 9.74
N VAL A 136 -13.57 -2.83 8.68
CA VAL A 136 -13.33 -4.06 7.93
C VAL A 136 -11.92 -4.09 7.32
N TYR A 137 -11.42 -2.93 6.87
CA TYR A 137 -10.04 -2.80 6.39
C TYR A 137 -9.02 -3.12 7.48
N LEU A 138 -9.15 -2.54 8.67
CA LEU A 138 -8.24 -2.79 9.79
C LEU A 138 -8.31 -4.23 10.28
N ASP A 139 -9.50 -4.82 10.33
CA ASP A 139 -9.70 -6.25 10.65
C ASP A 139 -9.01 -7.15 9.60
N THR A 140 -9.07 -6.77 8.31
CA THR A 140 -8.39 -7.50 7.24
C THR A 140 -6.86 -7.42 7.38
N LEU A 141 -6.31 -6.24 7.69
CA LEU A 141 -4.88 -6.09 7.97
C LEU A 141 -4.45 -6.93 9.18
N LYS A 142 -5.25 -6.90 10.24
CA LYS A 142 -4.98 -7.70 11.45
C LYS A 142 -4.89 -9.19 11.14
N LYS A 143 -5.80 -9.74 10.34
CA LYS A 143 -5.76 -11.14 9.88
C LYS A 143 -4.43 -11.47 9.19
N GLY A 144 -3.95 -10.58 8.30
CA GLY A 144 -2.66 -10.75 7.63
C GLY A 144 -1.48 -10.71 8.59
N ILE A 145 -1.49 -9.80 9.56
CA ILE A 145 -0.45 -9.69 10.59
C ILE A 145 -0.42 -10.95 11.47
N ASP A 146 -1.59 -11.40 11.94
CA ASP A 146 -1.72 -12.59 12.77
C ASP A 146 -1.26 -13.86 12.00
N PHE A 147 -1.57 -13.94 10.69
CA PHE A 147 -1.12 -15.04 9.82
C PHE A 147 0.42 -15.10 9.71
N ILE A 148 1.09 -13.95 9.52
CA ILE A 148 2.55 -13.86 9.48
C ILE A 148 3.18 -14.32 10.81
N GLY A 149 2.50 -14.15 11.93
CA GLY A 149 2.95 -14.64 13.24
C GLY A 149 3.22 -16.14 13.26
N GLY A 150 2.35 -16.94 12.64
CA GLY A 150 2.49 -18.39 12.51
C GLY A 150 3.20 -18.86 11.22
N ASN A 151 3.35 -17.97 10.24
CA ASN A 151 3.93 -18.27 8.92
C ASN A 151 5.03 -17.27 8.54
N PRO A 152 6.18 -17.28 9.22
CA PRO A 152 7.19 -16.23 9.10
C PRO A 152 7.83 -16.11 7.71
N ARG A 153 7.75 -17.14 6.87
CA ARG A 153 8.27 -17.13 5.51
C ARG A 153 7.27 -16.65 4.46
N ALA A 154 6.02 -16.42 4.85
CA ALA A 154 4.98 -15.99 3.92
C ALA A 154 5.13 -14.53 3.50
N LEU A 155 4.77 -14.25 2.25
CA LEU A 155 4.47 -12.92 1.73
C LEU A 155 2.96 -12.82 1.58
N VAL A 156 2.33 -11.89 2.28
CA VAL A 156 0.87 -11.73 2.27
C VAL A 156 0.50 -10.49 1.48
N THR A 157 -0.54 -10.61 0.65
CA THR A 157 -1.22 -9.46 0.03
C THR A 157 -2.69 -9.43 0.42
N ILE A 158 -3.37 -8.30 0.15
CA ILE A 158 -4.81 -8.14 0.35
C ILE A 158 -5.49 -8.13 -1.00
N GLY A 159 -6.48 -9.01 -1.16
CA GLY A 159 -7.28 -9.13 -2.37
C GLY A 159 -8.75 -8.74 -2.15
N LEU A 160 -9.36 -8.12 -3.16
CA LEU A 160 -10.79 -7.77 -3.16
C LEU A 160 -11.49 -8.39 -4.37
N GLU A 161 -12.76 -8.74 -4.23
CA GLU A 161 -13.55 -9.25 -5.35
C GLU A 161 -13.64 -8.22 -6.48
N PRO A 162 -13.31 -8.61 -7.73
CA PRO A 162 -13.47 -7.76 -8.89
C PRO A 162 -14.94 -7.44 -9.13
N ARG A 163 -15.25 -6.17 -9.38
CA ARG A 163 -16.61 -5.70 -9.70
C ARG A 163 -16.79 -5.32 -11.16
N PHE A 164 -15.69 -5.19 -11.88
CA PHE A 164 -15.63 -4.86 -13.30
C PHE A 164 -14.25 -5.27 -13.85
N PRO A 165 -14.09 -5.47 -15.15
CA PRO A 165 -12.81 -5.89 -15.74
C PRO A 165 -11.81 -4.73 -15.79
N ALA A 166 -11.13 -4.46 -14.67
CA ALA A 166 -10.17 -3.38 -14.54
C ALA A 166 -8.85 -3.75 -15.21
N THR A 167 -8.40 -2.97 -16.17
CA THR A 167 -7.09 -3.13 -16.81
C THR A 167 -5.97 -2.36 -16.10
N GLY A 168 -6.32 -1.55 -15.11
CA GLY A 168 -5.37 -0.76 -14.32
C GLY A 168 -4.93 -1.42 -13.01
N TYR A 169 -5.46 -2.60 -12.67
CA TYR A 169 -5.21 -3.31 -11.42
C TYR A 169 -4.49 -4.64 -11.67
N GLY A 170 -3.73 -5.09 -10.68
CA GLY A 170 -3.25 -6.45 -10.62
C GLY A 170 -4.36 -7.42 -10.21
N TYR A 171 -4.27 -8.66 -10.68
CA TYR A 171 -5.18 -9.76 -10.35
C TYR A 171 -4.41 -10.89 -9.69
N ILE A 172 -5.02 -11.50 -8.67
CA ILE A 172 -4.47 -12.57 -7.87
C ILE A 172 -5.38 -13.78 -8.00
N ARG A 173 -4.91 -14.87 -8.59
CA ARG A 173 -5.61 -16.15 -8.57
C ARG A 173 -5.34 -16.84 -7.24
N ILE A 174 -6.41 -17.13 -6.50
CA ILE A 174 -6.33 -17.83 -5.23
C ILE A 174 -6.69 -19.30 -5.40
N ARG A 175 -5.98 -20.16 -4.67
CA ARG A 175 -6.33 -21.57 -4.61
C ARG A 175 -7.65 -21.73 -3.85
N ARG A 176 -8.68 -22.25 -4.54
CA ARG A 176 -9.95 -22.62 -3.91
C ARG A 176 -9.70 -23.82 -3.00
N ARG A 177 -9.57 -23.61 -1.69
CA ARG A 177 -9.61 -24.68 -0.70
C ARG A 177 -11.03 -24.82 -0.16
N ALA A 178 -11.52 -26.04 -0.01
CA ALA A 178 -12.64 -26.39 0.85
C ALA A 178 -12.17 -26.22 2.32
N GLY A 179 -12.15 -25.00 2.84
CA GLY A 179 -11.69 -24.69 4.21
C GLY A 179 -12.16 -23.33 4.68
N LYS A 180 -12.53 -23.25 5.97
CA LYS A 180 -12.99 -22.04 6.64
C LYS A 180 -11.79 -21.13 6.92
N GLY A 181 -11.61 -20.07 6.14
CA GLY A 181 -10.60 -19.03 6.43
C GLY A 181 -10.49 -17.99 5.32
N ASP A 182 -10.16 -16.76 5.70
CA ASP A 182 -10.01 -15.64 4.77
C ASP A 182 -8.61 -15.56 4.14
N VAL A 183 -7.68 -16.46 4.49
CA VAL A 183 -6.30 -16.50 3.97
C VAL A 183 -6.15 -17.65 2.99
N HIS A 184 -5.82 -17.33 1.74
CA HIS A 184 -5.71 -18.27 0.65
C HIS A 184 -4.29 -18.26 0.08
N GLN A 185 -3.79 -19.43 -0.34
CA GLN A 185 -2.54 -19.50 -1.10
C GLN A 185 -2.76 -18.90 -2.49
N VAL A 186 -1.81 -18.09 -2.95
CA VAL A 186 -1.82 -17.51 -4.29
C VAL A 186 -1.24 -18.54 -5.28
N GLU A 187 -1.95 -18.77 -6.38
CA GLU A 187 -1.48 -19.62 -7.49
C GLU A 187 -0.79 -18.81 -8.56
N ARG A 188 -1.34 -17.62 -8.84
CA ARG A 188 -0.85 -16.75 -9.90
C ARG A 188 -1.10 -15.29 -9.58
N PHE A 189 -0.16 -14.46 -9.96
CA PHE A 189 -0.27 -13.02 -9.93
C PHE A 189 -0.15 -12.48 -11.36
N VAL A 190 -1.03 -11.55 -11.77
CA VAL A 190 -1.02 -10.96 -13.11
C VAL A 190 -1.24 -9.46 -12.98
N GLU A 191 -0.22 -8.68 -13.29
CA GLU A 191 -0.29 -7.22 -13.19
C GLU A 191 -0.85 -6.62 -14.49
N LYS A 192 -1.91 -5.83 -14.36
CA LYS A 192 -2.55 -5.05 -15.44
C LYS A 192 -2.82 -5.83 -16.74
N PRO A 193 -3.71 -6.83 -16.70
CA PRO A 193 -4.08 -7.60 -17.89
C PRO A 193 -4.80 -6.72 -18.94
N ASP A 194 -4.88 -7.20 -20.16
CA ASP A 194 -5.79 -6.64 -21.15
C ASP A 194 -7.26 -6.87 -20.77
N ILE A 195 -8.17 -6.21 -21.49
CA ILE A 195 -9.60 -6.22 -21.18
C ILE A 195 -10.24 -7.62 -21.31
N GLU A 196 -9.83 -8.40 -22.31
CA GLU A 196 -10.36 -9.73 -22.55
C GLU A 196 -9.90 -10.72 -21.47
N THR A 197 -8.65 -10.63 -21.09
CA THR A 197 -8.10 -11.39 -19.94
C THR A 197 -8.80 -11.00 -18.63
N ALA A 198 -9.02 -9.70 -18.39
CA ALA A 198 -9.72 -9.23 -17.20
C ALA A 198 -11.17 -9.72 -17.11
N LYS A 199 -11.90 -9.78 -18.24
CA LYS A 199 -13.26 -10.38 -18.30
C LYS A 199 -13.22 -11.86 -17.92
N LYS A 200 -12.30 -12.65 -18.50
CA LYS A 200 -12.13 -14.08 -18.19
C LYS A 200 -11.83 -14.30 -16.70
N PHE A 201 -11.05 -13.42 -16.06
CA PHE A 201 -10.76 -13.52 -14.63
C PHE A 201 -11.99 -13.30 -13.74
N ILE A 202 -12.91 -12.43 -14.15
CA ILE A 202 -14.18 -12.24 -13.44
C ILE A 202 -15.08 -13.46 -13.60
N GLU A 203 -15.20 -13.99 -14.81
CA GLU A 203 -16.00 -15.19 -15.12
C GLU A 203 -15.51 -16.44 -14.37
N ASP A 204 -14.19 -16.62 -14.26
CA ASP A 204 -13.56 -17.70 -13.49
C ASP A 204 -13.93 -17.60 -11.99
N GLY A 205 -14.08 -16.41 -11.44
CA GLY A 205 -14.49 -16.16 -10.05
C GLY A 205 -13.45 -16.57 -9.00
N SER A 206 -12.24 -17.02 -9.38
CA SER A 206 -11.12 -17.34 -8.47
C SER A 206 -10.09 -16.21 -8.37
N TYR A 207 -10.28 -15.11 -9.11
CA TYR A 207 -9.39 -13.99 -9.12
C TYR A 207 -9.89 -12.85 -8.22
N LEU A 208 -8.95 -12.24 -7.51
CA LEU A 208 -9.16 -11.04 -6.70
C LEU A 208 -8.31 -9.89 -7.26
N TRP A 209 -8.77 -8.65 -7.08
CA TRP A 209 -7.91 -7.49 -7.33
C TRP A 209 -6.82 -7.39 -6.28
N ASN A 210 -5.58 -7.14 -6.69
CA ASN A 210 -4.50 -6.76 -5.81
C ASN A 210 -4.67 -5.30 -5.34
N THR A 211 -4.70 -5.08 -4.04
CA THR A 211 -4.82 -3.72 -3.48
C THR A 211 -3.49 -3.00 -3.32
N GLY A 212 -2.36 -3.61 -3.68
CA GLY A 212 -1.03 -3.05 -3.45
C GLY A 212 -0.65 -2.96 -1.96
N THR A 213 -1.38 -3.67 -1.09
CA THR A 213 -1.07 -3.80 0.33
C THR A 213 -0.35 -5.11 0.56
N PHE A 214 0.82 -5.07 1.22
CA PHE A 214 1.63 -6.27 1.46
C PHE A 214 1.98 -6.38 2.94
N ILE A 215 2.07 -7.61 3.47
CA ILE A 215 2.45 -7.89 4.85
C ILE A 215 3.47 -9.03 4.86
N PHE A 216 4.60 -8.83 5.52
CA PHE A 216 5.68 -9.82 5.56
C PHE A 216 6.66 -9.50 6.70
N ARG A 217 7.57 -10.43 7.00
CA ARG A 217 8.73 -10.13 7.83
C ARG A 217 9.83 -9.46 7.01
N ALA A 218 10.48 -8.46 7.57
CA ALA A 218 11.54 -7.72 6.89
C ALA A 218 12.66 -8.66 6.37
N ALA A 219 13.08 -9.64 7.16
CA ALA A 219 14.09 -10.63 6.76
C ALA A 219 13.61 -11.49 5.59
N THR A 220 12.35 -11.92 5.59
CA THR A 220 11.74 -12.73 4.51
C THR A 220 11.71 -11.96 3.19
N PHE A 221 11.27 -10.70 3.22
CA PHE A 221 11.25 -9.86 2.03
C PHE A 221 12.66 -9.59 1.48
N LEU A 222 13.60 -9.26 2.35
CA LEU A 222 15.02 -9.07 1.93
C LEU A 222 15.64 -10.35 1.38
N GLY A 223 15.27 -11.52 1.92
CA GLY A 223 15.64 -12.81 1.36
C GLY A 223 15.05 -13.03 -0.05
N ALA A 224 13.81 -12.63 -0.28
CA ALA A 224 13.19 -12.66 -1.61
C ALA A 224 13.89 -11.69 -2.58
N ILE A 225 14.18 -10.45 -2.17
CA ILE A 225 14.95 -9.48 -2.97
C ILE A 225 16.32 -10.05 -3.35
N ARG A 226 17.04 -10.70 -2.42
CA ARG A 226 18.35 -11.31 -2.69
C ARG A 226 18.25 -12.40 -3.75
N ARG A 227 17.22 -13.23 -3.72
CA ARG A 227 17.05 -14.35 -4.67
C ARG A 227 16.52 -13.92 -6.03
N LEU A 228 15.51 -13.04 -6.04
CA LEU A 228 14.68 -12.75 -7.22
C LEU A 228 15.00 -11.43 -7.89
N ALA A 229 15.64 -10.50 -7.19
CA ALA A 229 15.91 -9.14 -7.65
C ALA A 229 17.34 -8.69 -7.30
N LYS A 230 18.35 -9.43 -7.77
CA LYS A 230 19.78 -9.15 -7.50
C LYS A 230 20.17 -7.71 -7.83
N GLY A 231 19.62 -7.12 -8.91
CA GLY A 231 19.87 -5.73 -9.27
C GLY A 231 19.39 -4.70 -8.23
N ILE A 232 18.46 -5.08 -7.32
CA ILE A 232 18.09 -4.28 -6.16
C ILE A 232 18.98 -4.63 -4.97
N TYR A 233 19.25 -5.92 -4.74
CA TYR A 233 19.97 -6.38 -3.56
C TYR A 233 21.42 -5.87 -3.54
N GLU A 234 22.15 -6.04 -4.64
CA GLU A 234 23.58 -5.74 -4.70
C GLU A 234 23.91 -4.26 -4.39
N PRO A 235 23.18 -3.26 -4.93
CA PRO A 235 23.40 -1.87 -4.54
C PRO A 235 23.01 -1.56 -3.09
N LEU A 236 22.01 -2.26 -2.53
CA LEU A 236 21.46 -1.97 -1.21
C LEU A 236 22.13 -2.74 -0.06
N LYS A 237 22.93 -3.77 -0.33
CA LYS A 237 23.56 -4.61 0.72
C LYS A 237 24.51 -3.82 1.63
N ASP A 238 25.13 -2.74 1.14
CA ASP A 238 25.90 -1.80 1.95
C ASP A 238 25.10 -0.51 2.16
N ILE A 239 24.43 -0.43 3.31
CA ILE A 239 23.59 0.70 3.67
C ILE A 239 24.34 2.04 3.72
N ARG A 240 25.66 2.03 3.96
CA ARG A 240 26.48 3.24 4.01
C ARG A 240 26.66 3.88 2.64
N LYS A 241 26.55 3.07 1.58
CA LYS A 241 26.70 3.49 0.18
C LYS A 241 25.35 3.64 -0.55
N ILE A 242 24.25 3.50 0.19
CA ILE A 242 22.89 3.56 -0.40
C ILE A 242 22.64 4.87 -1.15
N GLU A 243 23.05 6.01 -0.58
CA GLU A 243 22.84 7.31 -1.24
C GLU A 243 23.57 7.40 -2.58
N GLU A 244 24.78 6.85 -2.68
CA GLU A 244 25.58 6.85 -3.90
C GLU A 244 24.99 5.90 -4.96
N LYS A 245 24.54 4.73 -4.53
CA LYS A 245 24.09 3.65 -5.41
C LYS A 245 22.59 3.67 -5.73
N TYR A 246 21.79 4.52 -5.08
CA TYR A 246 20.34 4.51 -5.25
C TYR A 246 19.91 4.79 -6.70
N ASP A 247 20.65 5.63 -7.42
CA ASP A 247 20.36 5.96 -8.82
C ASP A 247 20.60 4.77 -9.78
N THR A 248 21.40 3.79 -9.39
CA THR A 248 21.65 2.56 -10.18
C THR A 248 20.56 1.51 -10.03
N LEU A 249 19.64 1.68 -9.05
CA LEU A 249 18.55 0.73 -8.82
C LEU A 249 17.60 0.67 -10.02
N PRO A 250 17.10 -0.53 -10.37
CA PRO A 250 16.10 -0.67 -11.41
C PRO A 250 14.79 0.01 -11.01
N ASN A 251 14.10 0.59 -11.99
CA ASN A 251 12.76 1.16 -11.81
C ASN A 251 11.71 0.05 -12.00
N ILE A 252 11.42 -0.69 -10.93
CA ILE A 252 10.54 -1.87 -10.98
C ILE A 252 9.60 -1.92 -9.77
N SER A 253 8.34 -2.32 -10.01
CA SER A 253 7.38 -2.54 -8.92
C SER A 253 7.67 -3.84 -8.17
N VAL A 254 7.21 -3.92 -6.92
CA VAL A 254 7.29 -5.12 -6.10
C VAL A 254 6.51 -6.28 -6.71
N ASP A 255 5.46 -5.97 -7.45
CA ASP A 255 4.64 -6.94 -8.16
C ASP A 255 5.49 -7.73 -9.16
N TYR A 256 6.15 -7.05 -10.09
CA TYR A 256 7.04 -7.67 -11.08
C TYR A 256 8.34 -8.21 -10.50
N ALA A 257 8.92 -7.52 -9.51
CA ALA A 257 10.20 -7.94 -8.95
C ALA A 257 10.08 -9.20 -8.09
N ILE A 258 9.00 -9.33 -7.33
CA ILE A 258 8.84 -10.33 -6.27
C ILE A 258 7.53 -11.10 -6.39
N MET A 259 6.34 -10.43 -6.43
CA MET A 259 5.07 -11.09 -6.23
C MET A 259 4.67 -12.05 -7.35
N GLU A 260 5.11 -11.82 -8.58
CA GLU A 260 4.90 -12.75 -9.71
C GLU A 260 5.84 -13.96 -9.69
N LYS A 261 6.91 -13.93 -8.88
CA LYS A 261 8.01 -14.91 -8.90
C LYS A 261 8.17 -15.72 -7.62
N ALA A 262 7.62 -15.24 -6.51
CA ALA A 262 7.76 -15.91 -5.22
C ALA A 262 6.74 -17.04 -5.06
N TYR A 263 7.08 -18.06 -4.27
CA TYR A 263 6.25 -19.26 -4.09
C TYR A 263 5.34 -19.22 -2.85
N GLU A 264 5.83 -18.66 -1.75
CA GLU A 264 5.08 -18.61 -0.46
C GLU A 264 4.25 -17.34 -0.37
N ILE A 265 3.35 -17.12 -1.35
CA ILE A 265 2.45 -15.97 -1.38
C ILE A 265 1.06 -16.39 -0.92
N TYR A 266 0.48 -15.58 -0.06
CA TYR A 266 -0.88 -15.73 0.45
C TYR A 266 -1.67 -14.45 0.26
N CYS A 267 -2.98 -14.59 0.10
CA CYS A 267 -3.91 -13.48 -0.05
C CYS A 267 -4.95 -13.53 1.06
N VAL A 268 -5.09 -12.42 1.80
CA VAL A 268 -6.24 -12.22 2.69
C VAL A 268 -7.37 -11.59 1.88
N LYS A 269 -8.52 -12.27 1.81
CA LYS A 269 -9.71 -11.73 1.15
C LYS A 269 -10.35 -10.65 2.03
N GLY A 270 -10.42 -9.43 1.49
CA GLY A 270 -11.09 -8.30 2.12
C GLY A 270 -12.49 -8.07 1.54
N SER A 271 -13.33 -7.34 2.29
CA SER A 271 -14.71 -6.97 1.87
C SER A 271 -15.04 -5.51 2.16
N TYR A 272 -14.12 -4.59 1.88
CA TYR A 272 -14.29 -3.15 2.09
C TYR A 272 -14.32 -2.38 0.77
N LYS A 273 -14.90 -1.17 0.79
CA LYS A 273 -14.86 -0.26 -0.36
C LYS A 273 -13.42 0.25 -0.56
N TRP A 274 -12.91 0.10 -1.77
CA TRP A 274 -11.57 0.49 -2.14
C TRP A 274 -11.54 1.09 -3.56
N GLU A 275 -10.74 2.13 -3.75
CA GLU A 275 -10.43 2.71 -5.07
C GLU A 275 -8.99 3.22 -5.07
N ASP A 276 -8.24 2.96 -6.13
CA ASP A 276 -6.88 3.49 -6.30
C ASP A 276 -6.86 4.96 -6.73
N ILE A 277 -8.02 5.52 -7.11
CA ILE A 277 -8.19 6.86 -7.67
C ILE A 277 -7.20 7.12 -8.83
N GLY A 278 -7.10 6.17 -9.75
CA GLY A 278 -6.18 6.23 -10.89
C GLY A 278 -6.68 7.05 -12.08
N SER A 279 -7.97 7.45 -12.09
CA SER A 279 -8.62 8.18 -13.18
C SER A 279 -9.69 9.13 -12.65
N PHE A 280 -10.20 10.03 -13.52
CA PHE A 280 -11.34 10.88 -13.17
C PHE A 280 -12.60 10.07 -12.89
N ASP A 281 -12.80 8.93 -13.53
CA ASP A 281 -13.98 8.08 -13.26
C ASP A 281 -13.91 7.42 -11.90
N SER A 282 -12.75 6.92 -11.47
CA SER A 282 -12.55 6.41 -10.11
C SER A 282 -12.69 7.55 -9.07
N LEU A 283 -12.21 8.75 -9.38
CA LEU A 283 -12.41 9.92 -8.54
C LEU A 283 -13.90 10.27 -8.39
N LYS A 284 -14.67 10.27 -9.49
CA LYS A 284 -16.14 10.50 -9.47
C LYS A 284 -16.86 9.49 -8.59
N LYS A 285 -16.49 8.19 -8.66
CA LYS A 285 -17.06 7.15 -7.79
C LYS A 285 -16.82 7.45 -6.30
N VAL A 286 -15.59 7.86 -5.95
CA VAL A 286 -15.25 8.23 -4.58
C VAL A 286 -16.05 9.45 -4.12
N LEU A 287 -16.12 10.51 -4.94
CA LEU A 287 -16.86 11.72 -4.61
C LEU A 287 -18.35 11.43 -4.41
N LYS A 288 -18.97 10.62 -5.26
CA LYS A 288 -20.37 10.16 -5.06
C LYS A 288 -20.54 9.42 -3.74
N THR A 289 -19.64 8.49 -3.42
CA THR A 289 -19.65 7.75 -2.14
C THR A 289 -19.55 8.70 -0.94
N GLU A 290 -18.76 9.74 -1.05
CA GLU A 290 -18.56 10.77 -0.02
C GLU A 290 -19.66 11.87 -0.06
N GLY A 291 -20.61 11.81 -1.00
CA GLY A 291 -21.65 12.86 -1.19
C GLY A 291 -21.04 14.22 -1.55
N ARG A 292 -19.96 14.24 -2.31
CA ARG A 292 -19.30 15.44 -2.82
C ARG A 292 -19.44 15.55 -4.33
N ARG A 293 -19.49 16.80 -4.83
CA ARG A 293 -19.57 17.08 -6.28
C ARG A 293 -18.33 17.81 -6.80
N PHE A 294 -17.41 18.17 -5.93
CA PHE A 294 -16.25 19.02 -6.25
C PHE A 294 -15.00 18.59 -5.47
N VAL A 295 -13.87 19.03 -5.98
CA VAL A 295 -12.55 18.96 -5.32
C VAL A 295 -12.00 20.39 -5.25
N GLU A 296 -11.36 20.74 -4.13
CA GLU A 296 -10.68 22.02 -3.99
C GLU A 296 -9.29 21.97 -4.63
N LYS A 297 -8.99 22.99 -5.43
CA LYS A 297 -7.68 23.18 -6.04
C LYS A 297 -7.26 24.64 -5.90
N ASP A 298 -6.12 24.86 -5.21
CA ASP A 298 -5.50 26.19 -5.06
C ASP A 298 -6.50 27.25 -4.57
N GLY A 299 -7.33 26.89 -3.57
CA GLY A 299 -8.41 27.76 -3.06
C GLY A 299 -9.65 27.87 -3.95
N LYS A 300 -9.63 27.27 -5.14
CA LYS A 300 -10.76 27.25 -6.05
C LYS A 300 -11.50 25.92 -6.00
N VAL A 301 -12.83 25.97 -6.08
CA VAL A 301 -13.70 24.80 -6.18
C VAL A 301 -13.77 24.37 -7.64
N ILE A 302 -13.40 23.12 -7.92
CA ILE A 302 -13.54 22.50 -9.25
C ILE A 302 -14.68 21.49 -9.16
N LYS A 303 -15.75 21.74 -9.89
CA LYS A 303 -16.86 20.80 -10.04
C LYS A 303 -16.41 19.60 -10.88
N ILE A 304 -16.63 18.39 -10.40
CA ILE A 304 -16.22 17.14 -11.05
C ILE A 304 -17.45 16.31 -11.48
N ILE A 305 -18.58 16.50 -10.80
CA ILE A 305 -19.86 15.81 -11.05
C ILE A 305 -20.95 16.86 -11.26
#